data_1ccd9f9b9f0fd21682bcbdba2b933b91
#
_entry.id   1ccd9f9b9f0fd21682bcbdba2b933b91
#
_cell.length_a   1.000
_cell.length_b   1.000
_cell.length_c   1.000
_cell.angle_alpha   90.00
_cell.angle_beta   90.00
_cell.angle_gamma   90.00
#
_symmetry.space_group_name_H-M   'P 1'
#
loop_
_entity.id
_entity.type
_entity.pdbx_description
1 polymer ?
#
loop_
_entity_poly.entity_id
_entity_poly.type
_entity_poly.pdbx_seq_one_letter_code
_entity_poly.pdbx_strand_id
1 'polypeptide(L)'
;APDFFEALDSFASWIGNIKTVFYSWSMSDIHQFQVEAAFKGYKGKIIDRMSKNWVDFQLEYSKLLRIEKKIKLKQAVQAADYEFTGAEHTALSDAVNTAEILRLSKNPEEFEKVMKPVLDLFRPVHEGSTLLDMCPEFSANTLGIMPVTHEEHDN
;
A
#
# COMPACT_ATOMS: atom_id res chain seq x y z
N ALA A 1 11.15 -29.74 1.31
CA ALA A 1 11.13 -28.37 1.86
C ALA A 1 11.45 -28.46 3.36
N PRO A 2 12.19 -27.51 3.93
CA PRO A 2 12.44 -27.46 5.36
C PRO A 2 11.12 -27.38 6.14
N ASP A 3 11.11 -27.87 7.37
CA ASP A 3 9.97 -27.64 8.25
C ASP A 3 9.95 -26.19 8.77
N PHE A 4 8.90 -25.85 9.51
CA PHE A 4 8.71 -24.49 10.02
C PHE A 4 9.86 -24.03 10.95
N PHE A 5 10.35 -24.90 11.80
CA PHE A 5 11.42 -24.60 12.73
C PHE A 5 12.76 -24.41 12.00
N GLU A 6 13.08 -25.35 11.12
CA GLU A 6 14.28 -25.29 10.28
C GLU A 6 14.30 -24.03 9.41
N ALA A 7 13.16 -23.66 8.84
CA ALA A 7 13.04 -22.44 8.02
C ALA A 7 13.29 -21.18 8.86
N LEU A 8 12.69 -21.06 10.05
CA LEU A 8 12.86 -19.91 10.93
C LEU A 8 14.27 -19.81 11.49
N ASP A 9 14.89 -20.93 11.88
CA ASP A 9 16.23 -20.95 12.43
C ASP A 9 17.28 -20.63 11.33
N SER A 10 17.06 -21.13 10.12
CA SER A 10 17.89 -20.78 8.96
C SER A 10 17.77 -19.29 8.62
N PHE A 11 16.55 -18.74 8.65
CA PHE A 11 16.29 -17.32 8.44
C PHE A 11 16.93 -16.46 9.53
N ALA A 12 16.81 -16.85 10.80
CA ALA A 12 17.44 -16.17 11.91
C ALA A 12 18.98 -16.16 11.77
N SER A 13 19.57 -17.28 11.35
CA SER A 13 20.99 -17.43 11.11
C SER A 13 21.47 -16.56 9.95
N TRP A 14 20.68 -16.52 8.86
CA TRP A 14 20.98 -15.69 7.69
C TRP A 14 20.98 -14.20 8.01
N ILE A 15 19.98 -13.70 8.77
CA ILE A 15 19.93 -12.30 9.21
C ILE A 15 21.05 -11.98 10.20
N GLY A 16 21.47 -12.96 11.01
CA GLY A 16 22.46 -12.77 12.06
C GLY A 16 22.04 -11.72 13.09
N ASN A 17 22.99 -10.92 13.58
CA ASN A 17 22.77 -9.88 14.59
C ASN A 17 22.59 -8.47 14.02
N ILE A 18 22.37 -8.35 12.71
CA ILE A 18 22.21 -7.06 12.03
C ILE A 18 20.88 -6.43 12.47
N LYS A 19 20.88 -5.13 12.78
CA LYS A 19 19.66 -4.37 13.02
C LYS A 19 18.84 -4.37 11.73
N THR A 20 17.69 -5.04 11.77
CA THR A 20 16.85 -5.32 10.61
C THR A 20 15.45 -4.77 10.82
N VAL A 21 14.88 -4.15 9.81
CA VAL A 21 13.47 -3.79 9.71
C VAL A 21 12.83 -4.71 8.69
N PHE A 22 11.67 -5.23 9.02
CA PHE A 22 10.93 -6.16 8.17
C PHE A 22 9.72 -5.43 7.57
N TYR A 23 9.52 -5.58 6.29
CA TYR A 23 8.39 -5.00 5.59
C TYR A 23 7.55 -6.11 4.97
N SER A 24 6.25 -6.01 5.11
CA SER A 24 5.29 -6.74 4.27
C SER A 24 4.24 -5.77 3.75
N TRP A 25 3.47 -6.21 2.77
CA TRP A 25 2.38 -5.38 2.29
C TRP A 25 1.34 -5.11 3.37
N SER A 26 1.08 -6.08 4.26
CA SER A 26 0.16 -5.90 5.39
C SER A 26 0.66 -6.60 6.65
N MET A 27 0.00 -6.36 7.79
CA MET A 27 0.32 -7.03 9.06
C MET A 27 -0.06 -8.52 9.09
N SER A 28 -0.77 -9.04 8.09
CA SER A 28 -1.22 -10.44 8.07
C SER A 28 -0.07 -11.44 8.15
N ASP A 29 1.06 -11.13 7.50
CA ASP A 29 2.22 -12.01 7.45
C ASP A 29 2.83 -12.24 8.84
N ILE A 30 3.09 -11.16 9.59
CA ILE A 30 3.63 -11.30 10.94
C ILE A 30 2.63 -11.97 11.90
N HIS A 31 1.34 -11.67 11.76
CA HIS A 31 0.31 -12.35 12.55
C HIS A 31 0.29 -13.84 12.26
N GLN A 32 0.42 -14.25 10.99
CA GLN A 32 0.51 -15.66 10.62
C GLN A 32 1.73 -16.33 11.26
N PHE A 33 2.92 -15.70 11.22
CA PHE A 33 4.10 -16.21 11.89
C PHE A 33 3.90 -16.37 13.40
N GLN A 34 3.28 -15.41 14.05
CA GLN A 34 3.00 -15.46 15.48
C GLN A 34 2.05 -16.60 15.86
N VAL A 35 0.96 -16.76 15.12
CA VAL A 35 -0.04 -17.81 15.31
C VAL A 35 0.58 -19.18 15.09
N GLU A 36 1.29 -19.36 13.99
CA GLU A 36 1.93 -20.64 13.63
C GLU A 36 3.02 -21.03 14.65
N ALA A 37 3.84 -20.05 15.07
CA ALA A 37 4.86 -20.26 16.07
C ALA A 37 4.25 -20.69 17.43
N ALA A 38 3.17 -20.02 17.84
CA ALA A 38 2.47 -20.37 19.07
C ALA A 38 1.84 -21.76 18.98
N PHE A 39 1.17 -22.06 17.89
CA PHE A 39 0.52 -23.37 17.67
C PHE A 39 1.52 -24.54 17.67
N LYS A 40 2.67 -24.36 17.00
CA LYS A 40 3.74 -25.36 16.93
C LYS A 40 4.67 -25.39 18.15
N GLY A 41 4.52 -24.44 19.08
CA GLY A 41 5.37 -24.35 20.28
C GLY A 41 6.82 -23.88 19.98
N TYR A 42 7.02 -23.13 18.93
CA TYR A 42 8.33 -22.54 18.58
C TYR A 42 8.79 -21.55 19.67
N LYS A 43 10.04 -21.68 20.15
CA LYS A 43 10.63 -20.86 21.22
C LYS A 43 11.76 -19.94 20.76
N GLY A 44 12.05 -19.90 19.47
CA GLY A 44 13.11 -19.06 18.91
C GLY A 44 12.79 -17.57 19.02
N LYS A 45 13.82 -16.76 19.25
CA LYS A 45 13.67 -15.30 19.42
C LYS A 45 13.39 -14.52 18.14
N ILE A 46 13.43 -15.20 16.99
CA ILE A 46 13.25 -14.51 15.70
C ILE A 46 11.86 -13.91 15.55
N ILE A 47 10.83 -14.60 16.03
CA ILE A 47 9.44 -14.08 15.97
C ILE A 47 9.31 -12.78 16.76
N ASP A 48 9.83 -12.73 17.98
CA ASP A 48 9.82 -11.51 18.80
C ASP A 48 10.59 -10.36 18.14
N ARG A 49 11.75 -10.69 17.53
CA ARG A 49 12.56 -9.72 16.81
C ARG A 49 11.83 -9.16 15.58
N MET A 50 11.20 -10.03 14.80
CA MET A 50 10.38 -9.65 13.65
C MET A 50 9.22 -8.77 14.11
N SER A 51 8.47 -9.19 15.11
CA SER A 51 7.28 -8.46 15.62
C SER A 51 7.61 -7.04 16.09
N LYS A 52 8.77 -6.85 16.73
CA LYS A 52 9.21 -5.53 17.22
C LYS A 52 9.68 -4.57 16.11
N ASN A 53 10.06 -5.11 14.97
CA ASN A 53 10.65 -4.34 13.87
C ASN A 53 9.88 -4.53 12.56
N TRP A 54 8.61 -4.91 12.63
CA TRP A 54 7.75 -5.11 11.47
C TRP A 54 7.02 -3.83 11.09
N VAL A 55 6.94 -3.57 9.81
CA VAL A 55 6.26 -2.40 9.23
C VAL A 55 5.16 -2.85 8.28
N ASP A 56 3.93 -2.37 8.51
CA ASP A 56 2.81 -2.43 7.57
C ASP A 56 3.08 -1.42 6.46
N PHE A 57 3.64 -1.90 5.35
CA PHE A 57 3.99 -1.00 4.26
C PHE A 57 2.77 -0.49 3.50
N GLN A 58 1.66 -1.21 3.48
CA GLN A 58 0.40 -0.76 2.90
C GLN A 58 -0.10 0.52 3.58
N LEU A 59 0.04 0.58 4.91
CA LEU A 59 -0.33 1.77 5.68
C LEU A 59 0.60 2.95 5.38
N GLU A 60 1.92 2.71 5.35
CA GLU A 60 2.90 3.74 5.01
C GLU A 60 2.71 4.25 3.58
N TYR A 61 2.45 3.35 2.64
CA TYR A 61 2.18 3.69 1.25
C TYR A 61 0.90 4.53 1.08
N SER A 62 -0.18 4.19 1.81
CA SER A 62 -1.41 5.00 1.82
C SER A 62 -1.16 6.42 2.33
N LYS A 63 -0.30 6.58 3.36
CA LYS A 63 0.11 7.91 3.84
C LYS A 63 0.89 8.71 2.79
N LEU A 64 1.79 8.05 2.06
CA LEU A 64 2.53 8.69 0.96
C LEU A 64 1.59 9.22 -0.13
N LEU A 65 0.53 8.47 -0.43
CA LEU A 65 -0.50 8.87 -1.39
C LEU A 65 -1.53 9.86 -0.80
N ARG A 66 -1.47 10.16 0.50
CA ARG A 66 -2.44 11.01 1.21
C ARG A 66 -3.87 10.51 1.11
N ILE A 67 -4.05 9.19 1.16
CA ILE A 67 -5.36 8.54 1.12
C ILE A 67 -5.60 7.75 2.42
N GLU A 68 -6.84 7.69 2.85
CA GLU A 68 -7.23 6.91 4.03
C GLU A 68 -7.46 5.43 3.71
N LYS A 69 -7.78 5.14 2.46
CA LYS A 69 -8.09 3.78 2.01
C LYS A 69 -6.82 2.97 1.78
N LYS A 70 -6.79 1.77 2.34
CA LYS A 70 -5.76 0.77 2.01
C LYS A 70 -5.97 0.26 0.58
N ILE A 71 -4.91 0.24 -0.21
CA ILE A 71 -4.92 -0.29 -1.59
C ILE A 71 -4.21 -1.64 -1.65
N LYS A 72 -4.61 -2.47 -2.60
CA LYS A 72 -3.99 -3.78 -2.81
C LYS A 72 -2.61 -3.64 -3.45
N LEU A 73 -1.71 -4.59 -3.19
CA LEU A 73 -0.37 -4.61 -3.78
C LEU A 73 -0.40 -4.49 -5.31
N LYS A 74 -1.26 -5.26 -5.96
CA LYS A 74 -1.44 -5.18 -7.42
C LYS A 74 -1.81 -3.78 -7.89
N GLN A 75 -2.71 -3.09 -7.18
CA GLN A 75 -3.09 -1.72 -7.51
C GLN A 75 -1.92 -0.74 -7.34
N ALA A 76 -1.09 -0.94 -6.30
CA ALA A 76 0.11 -0.13 -6.10
C ALA A 76 1.13 -0.32 -7.21
N VAL A 77 1.35 -1.57 -7.64
CA VAL A 77 2.26 -1.92 -8.76
C VAL A 77 1.76 -1.30 -10.07
N GLN A 78 0.47 -1.42 -10.37
CA GLN A 78 -0.16 -0.83 -11.55
C GLN A 78 -0.11 0.71 -11.51
N ALA A 79 -0.34 1.32 -10.36
CA ALA A 79 -0.27 2.76 -10.20
C ALA A 79 1.15 3.32 -10.42
N ALA A 80 2.17 2.51 -10.18
CA ALA A 80 3.56 2.83 -10.47
C ALA A 80 3.98 2.53 -11.93
N ASP A 81 3.03 2.12 -12.78
CA ASP A 81 3.28 1.69 -14.15
C ASP A 81 4.28 0.51 -14.23
N TYR A 82 4.24 -0.38 -13.22
CA TYR A 82 5.05 -1.59 -13.19
C TYR A 82 4.21 -2.81 -13.56
N GLU A 83 4.87 -3.81 -14.14
CA GLU A 83 4.28 -5.12 -14.33
C GLU A 83 4.41 -5.96 -13.05
N PHE A 84 3.33 -6.62 -12.65
CA PHE A 84 3.35 -7.50 -11.49
C PHE A 84 4.19 -8.75 -11.79
N THR A 85 5.26 -8.94 -11.02
CA THR A 85 6.18 -10.07 -11.20
C THR A 85 5.61 -11.34 -10.58
N GLY A 86 5.43 -12.38 -11.39
CA GLY A 86 4.97 -13.70 -10.95
C GLY A 86 3.47 -13.79 -10.73
N ALA A 87 3.04 -14.83 -10.00
CA ALA A 87 1.62 -15.05 -9.69
C ALA A 87 1.23 -14.31 -8.41
N GLU A 88 0.07 -13.63 -8.43
CA GLU A 88 -0.53 -13.02 -7.25
C GLU A 88 -0.76 -14.08 -6.14
N HIS A 89 -0.67 -13.64 -4.89
CA HIS A 89 -0.88 -14.48 -3.70
C HIS A 89 0.15 -15.61 -3.53
N THR A 90 1.32 -15.47 -4.13
CA THR A 90 2.48 -16.29 -3.78
C THR A 90 3.46 -15.46 -2.96
N ALA A 91 3.97 -16.04 -1.86
CA ALA A 91 4.82 -15.32 -0.91
C ALA A 91 6.04 -14.63 -1.57
N LEU A 92 6.69 -15.30 -2.52
CA LEU A 92 7.84 -14.74 -3.22
C LEU A 92 7.45 -13.59 -4.15
N SER A 93 6.39 -13.76 -4.94
CA SER A 93 5.93 -12.69 -5.85
C SER A 93 5.48 -11.46 -5.07
N ASP A 94 4.69 -11.65 -4.01
CA ASP A 94 4.22 -10.56 -3.18
C ASP A 94 5.39 -9.83 -2.49
N ALA A 95 6.41 -10.58 -2.02
CA ALA A 95 7.61 -9.99 -1.44
C ALA A 95 8.43 -9.19 -2.46
N VAL A 96 8.62 -9.70 -3.69
CA VAL A 96 9.34 -9.01 -4.77
C VAL A 96 8.62 -7.72 -5.16
N ASN A 97 7.33 -7.78 -5.41
CA ASN A 97 6.55 -6.60 -5.80
C ASN A 97 6.47 -5.57 -4.66
N THR A 98 6.36 -6.02 -3.40
CA THR A 98 6.44 -5.12 -2.24
C THR A 98 7.80 -4.42 -2.17
N ALA A 99 8.89 -5.14 -2.40
CA ALA A 99 10.25 -4.58 -2.39
C ALA A 99 10.44 -3.52 -3.50
N GLU A 100 9.89 -3.73 -4.70
CA GLU A 100 9.95 -2.76 -5.80
C GLU A 100 9.22 -1.46 -5.43
N ILE A 101 8.01 -1.55 -4.90
CA ILE A 101 7.26 -0.36 -4.47
C ILE A 101 7.94 0.32 -3.28
N LEU A 102 8.51 -0.44 -2.34
CA LEU A 102 9.29 0.09 -1.23
C LEU A 102 10.54 0.84 -1.75
N ARG A 103 11.26 0.28 -2.72
CA ARG A 103 12.43 0.91 -3.33
C ARG A 103 12.05 2.24 -3.98
N LEU A 104 10.97 2.26 -4.76
CA LEU A 104 10.44 3.48 -5.37
C LEU A 104 10.10 4.53 -4.29
N SER A 105 9.43 4.13 -3.22
CA SER A 105 9.03 5.03 -2.12
C SER A 105 10.19 5.64 -1.33
N LYS A 106 11.38 5.03 -1.39
CA LYS A 106 12.61 5.55 -0.74
C LYS A 106 13.32 6.62 -1.58
N ASN A 107 12.90 6.83 -2.82
CA ASN A 107 13.37 7.93 -3.66
C ASN A 107 12.21 8.94 -3.88
N PRO A 108 12.11 10.00 -3.09
CA PRO A 108 10.98 10.92 -3.16
C PRO A 108 10.80 11.58 -4.53
N GLU A 109 11.89 11.92 -5.22
CA GLU A 109 11.84 12.55 -6.54
C GLU A 109 11.29 11.59 -7.61
N GLU A 110 11.78 10.35 -7.61
CA GLU A 110 11.31 9.31 -8.52
C GLU A 110 9.86 8.92 -8.21
N PHE A 111 9.53 8.79 -6.92
CA PHE A 111 8.17 8.49 -6.45
C PHE A 111 7.19 9.57 -6.92
N GLU A 112 7.49 10.85 -6.70
CA GLU A 112 6.62 11.94 -7.12
C GLU A 112 6.46 11.97 -8.64
N LYS A 113 7.53 11.76 -9.39
CA LYS A 113 7.49 11.73 -10.86
C LYS A 113 6.62 10.59 -11.39
N VAL A 114 6.82 9.38 -10.87
CA VAL A 114 6.09 8.17 -11.32
C VAL A 114 4.63 8.23 -10.87
N MET A 115 4.39 8.64 -9.61
CA MET A 115 3.06 8.65 -9.01
C MET A 115 2.27 9.94 -9.29
N LYS A 116 2.84 10.90 -10.01
CA LYS A 116 2.19 12.19 -10.30
C LYS A 116 0.75 12.05 -10.79
N PRO A 117 0.42 11.20 -11.78
CA PRO A 117 -0.96 11.05 -12.23
C PRO A 117 -1.92 10.62 -11.14
N VAL A 118 -1.45 9.74 -10.24
CA VAL A 118 -2.24 9.24 -9.10
C VAL A 118 -2.36 10.30 -8.01
N LEU A 119 -1.24 10.96 -7.68
CA LEU A 119 -1.23 12.02 -6.67
C LEU A 119 -2.12 13.21 -7.07
N ASP A 120 -2.16 13.56 -8.35
CA ASP A 120 -3.01 14.63 -8.84
C ASP A 120 -4.51 14.30 -8.70
N LEU A 121 -4.91 13.02 -8.77
CA LEU A 121 -6.28 12.58 -8.50
C LEU A 121 -6.71 12.76 -7.02
N PHE A 122 -5.75 12.72 -6.10
CA PHE A 122 -5.99 12.86 -4.66
C PHE A 122 -5.63 14.23 -4.10
N ARG A 123 -5.25 15.19 -4.95
CA ARG A 123 -5.05 16.58 -4.50
C ARG A 123 -6.39 17.12 -4.00
N PRO A 124 -6.40 17.78 -2.81
CA PRO A 124 -7.59 18.46 -2.37
C PRO A 124 -7.95 19.51 -3.44
N VAL A 125 -9.18 19.48 -3.89
CA VAL A 125 -9.74 20.52 -4.76
C VAL A 125 -9.63 21.82 -3.99
N HIS A 126 -8.96 22.83 -4.55
CA HIS A 126 -8.93 24.15 -3.93
C HIS A 126 -10.37 24.63 -3.75
N GLU A 127 -10.68 25.24 -2.60
CA GLU A 127 -11.97 25.90 -2.40
C GLU A 127 -12.25 26.83 -3.57
N GLY A 128 -13.29 26.50 -4.35
CA GLY A 128 -13.65 27.22 -5.57
C GLY A 128 -13.54 26.42 -6.88
N SER A 129 -12.90 25.25 -6.87
CA SER A 129 -12.92 24.37 -8.05
C SER A 129 -14.14 23.47 -8.03
N THR A 130 -14.91 23.45 -9.10
CA THR A 130 -16.05 22.57 -9.27
C THR A 130 -15.62 21.24 -9.91
N LEU A 131 -16.45 20.20 -9.80
CA LEU A 131 -16.25 18.94 -10.54
C LEU A 131 -16.12 19.15 -12.05
N LEU A 132 -16.73 20.21 -12.58
CA LEU A 132 -16.63 20.64 -13.97
C LEU A 132 -15.23 21.14 -14.33
N ASP A 133 -14.53 21.78 -13.41
CA ASP A 133 -13.15 22.28 -13.63
C ASP A 133 -12.14 21.14 -13.62
N MET A 134 -12.44 20.06 -12.90
CA MET A 134 -11.58 18.89 -12.81
C MET A 134 -11.71 17.92 -14.00
N CYS A 135 -12.91 17.89 -14.62
CA CYS A 135 -13.23 17.02 -15.75
C CYS A 135 -14.02 17.81 -16.80
N PRO A 136 -13.34 18.53 -17.70
CA PRO A 136 -14.01 19.33 -18.75
C PRO A 136 -14.95 18.51 -19.65
N GLU A 137 -14.76 17.19 -19.67
CA GLU A 137 -15.59 16.24 -20.44
C GLU A 137 -16.97 16.00 -19.80
N PHE A 138 -17.14 16.34 -18.53
CA PHE A 138 -18.42 16.26 -17.80
C PHE A 138 -19.12 17.63 -17.81
N SER A 139 -19.67 18.01 -18.95
CA SER A 139 -20.56 19.18 -18.97
C SER A 139 -21.89 18.83 -18.31
N ALA A 140 -22.56 19.84 -17.68
CA ALA A 140 -23.88 19.69 -17.05
C ALA A 140 -24.91 19.05 -18.00
N ASN A 141 -24.76 19.24 -19.32
CA ASN A 141 -25.58 18.64 -20.36
C ASN A 141 -25.40 17.12 -20.49
N THR A 142 -24.22 16.57 -20.12
CA THR A 142 -23.95 15.12 -20.22
C THR A 142 -24.59 14.35 -19.06
N LEU A 143 -24.83 15.01 -17.93
CA LEU A 143 -25.41 14.39 -16.72
C LEU A 143 -26.93 14.56 -16.61
N GLY A 144 -27.57 15.32 -17.51
CA GLY A 144 -29.03 15.53 -17.48
C GLY A 144 -29.52 16.21 -16.20
N ILE A 145 -28.67 16.92 -15.48
CA ILE A 145 -29.03 17.61 -14.25
C ILE A 145 -29.50 19.01 -14.60
N MET A 146 -30.81 19.25 -14.49
CA MET A 146 -31.39 20.59 -14.62
C MET A 146 -31.02 21.45 -13.41
N PRO A 147 -30.57 22.69 -13.60
CA PRO A 147 -30.32 23.59 -12.47
C PRO A 147 -31.64 23.85 -11.72
N VAL A 148 -31.64 23.68 -10.41
CA VAL A 148 -32.73 24.08 -9.54
C VAL A 148 -32.70 25.60 -9.48
N THR A 149 -33.67 26.26 -10.15
CA THR A 149 -33.89 27.70 -9.98
C THR A 149 -34.61 27.92 -8.66
N HIS A 150 -33.90 28.50 -7.70
CA HIS A 150 -34.52 29.09 -6.53
C HIS A 150 -35.25 30.40 -6.98
N GLU A 151 -36.57 30.34 -7.13
CA GLU A 151 -37.36 31.55 -7.14
C GLU A 151 -37.38 32.12 -5.73
N GLU A 152 -36.75 33.27 -5.55
CA GLU A 152 -36.92 34.10 -4.36
C GLU A 152 -38.36 34.63 -4.39
N HIS A 153 -39.20 34.18 -3.46
CA HIS A 153 -40.43 34.84 -3.13
C HIS A 153 -40.11 35.97 -2.15
N ASP A 154 -39.96 37.19 -2.69
CA ASP A 154 -40.14 38.42 -1.93
C ASP A 154 -41.64 38.56 -1.55
N ASN A 155 -41.89 38.64 -0.24
CA ASN A 155 -43.03 39.31 0.35
C ASN A 155 -42.70 39.85 1.72
#